data_839c12d73990f8837bd354cbd1d63851
#
_entry.id   839c12d73990f8837bd354cbd1d63851
#
_cell.length_a   1.000
_cell.length_b   1.000
_cell.length_c   1.000
_cell.angle_alpha   90.00
_cell.angle_beta   90.00
_cell.angle_gamma   90.00
#
_symmetry.space_group_name_H-M   'P 1'
#
loop_
_entity.id
_entity.type
_entity.pdbx_description
1 polymer ?
#
loop_
_entity_poly.entity_id
_entity_poly.type
_entity_poly.pdbx_seq_one_letter_code
_entity_poly.pdbx_strand_id
1 'polypeptide(L)'
;MRLGAAAIALAAFALAVAPQAPAQEAAPKDPAESPAIIAPLAARSLLLDVAWAGKRLVAAGERGHILHSENAGLSWTQVAVPASSNLTALCFADGMNGWAVGHVETILRTRDGGESWDLAHFEPANPQPLLDVACADANRGIAVGAYGVVYVTTDGGAVWSQVPFEPEPLPGAAKVDEAADDMEADVDLGFEFHLNAITRGPPGRMYLGAEAGRLFRSDDDGGHWRELPSPYDGSFHGVLALEGDVVLAFGLRGNLFRSEDGGTTWTAIPTGTTALLDAGARLDENSVVVAGTAGVILVSRDGGRSFELTQQDDRRAIAAVVPSGDGALVVAGEGGVRRLALPGKGLP
;
A
#
# COMPACT_ATOMS: atom_id res chain seq x y z
N MET A 1 43.15 57.13 77.30
CA MET A 1 41.84 56.61 76.94
C MET A 1 41.51 57.04 75.53
N ARG A 2 41.63 56.17 74.56
CA ARG A 2 41.19 56.44 73.17
C ARG A 2 40.33 55.26 72.73
N LEU A 3 39.05 55.54 72.53
CA LEU A 3 38.09 54.58 71.97
C LEU A 3 38.33 54.42 70.46
N GLY A 4 38.53 53.20 70.00
CA GLY A 4 38.57 52.88 68.58
C GLY A 4 37.18 52.51 68.10
N ALA A 5 36.74 53.15 67.03
CA ALA A 5 35.50 52.83 66.33
C ALA A 5 35.77 51.72 65.27
N ALA A 6 35.05 50.59 65.36
CA ALA A 6 35.07 49.55 64.35
C ALA A 6 34.02 49.83 63.29
N ALA A 7 34.44 49.95 61.99
CA ALA A 7 33.56 50.09 60.89
C ALA A 7 33.19 48.70 60.34
N ILE A 8 31.89 48.40 60.29
CA ILE A 8 31.33 47.18 59.71
C ILE A 8 31.03 47.51 58.24
N ALA A 9 31.75 46.87 57.31
CA ALA A 9 31.48 46.95 55.89
C ALA A 9 30.40 45.93 55.52
N LEU A 10 29.22 46.35 55.07
CA LEU A 10 28.19 45.51 54.46
C LEU A 10 28.56 45.26 52.96
N ALA A 11 28.90 44.06 52.62
CA ALA A 11 29.03 43.65 51.23
C ALA A 11 27.66 43.25 50.68
N ALA A 12 27.11 44.02 49.73
CA ALA A 12 25.89 43.69 49.02
C ALA A 12 26.24 42.74 47.84
N PHE A 13 25.79 41.48 47.95
CA PHE A 13 25.82 40.53 46.84
C PHE A 13 24.67 40.83 45.93
N ALA A 14 24.93 41.38 44.72
CA ALA A 14 23.97 41.49 43.63
C ALA A 14 23.91 40.14 42.90
N LEU A 15 22.84 39.36 43.09
CA LEU A 15 22.53 38.22 42.21
C LEU A 15 22.16 38.75 40.82
N ALA A 16 23.03 38.55 39.84
CA ALA A 16 22.71 38.75 38.44
C ALA A 16 21.82 37.61 37.96
N VAL A 17 20.53 37.85 37.77
CA VAL A 17 19.62 36.94 37.07
C VAL A 17 19.97 37.00 35.60
N ALA A 18 20.59 35.97 35.08
CA ALA A 18 20.80 35.83 33.63
C ALA A 18 19.45 35.72 32.91
N PRO A 19 19.24 36.44 31.80
CA PRO A 19 18.01 36.27 31.03
C PRO A 19 17.94 34.84 30.49
N GLN A 20 16.89 34.10 30.86
CA GLN A 20 16.57 32.83 30.24
C GLN A 20 16.18 33.11 28.79
N ALA A 21 16.89 32.49 27.85
CA ALA A 21 16.47 32.45 26.46
C ALA A 21 15.04 31.90 26.39
N PRO A 22 14.16 32.50 25.57
CA PRO A 22 12.83 31.96 25.38
C PRO A 22 12.98 30.48 24.92
N ALA A 23 12.25 29.58 25.58
CA ALA A 23 12.16 28.21 25.11
C ALA A 23 11.72 28.25 23.66
N GLN A 24 12.53 27.70 22.77
CA GLN A 24 12.22 27.60 21.37
C GLN A 24 10.98 26.67 21.29
N GLU A 25 9.82 27.25 20.97
CA GLU A 25 8.58 26.52 20.80
C GLU A 25 8.86 25.49 19.71
N ALA A 26 8.72 24.20 20.04
CA ALA A 26 8.93 23.13 19.07
C ALA A 26 8.00 23.40 17.87
N ALA A 27 8.53 23.32 16.66
CA ALA A 27 7.70 23.44 15.45
C ALA A 27 6.50 22.51 15.58
N PRO A 28 5.29 22.95 15.14
CA PRO A 28 4.13 22.08 15.16
C PRO A 28 4.47 20.81 14.38
N LYS A 29 4.23 19.63 15.00
CA LYS A 29 4.38 18.35 14.32
C LYS A 29 3.41 18.27 13.16
N ASP A 30 3.84 17.67 12.04
CA ASP A 30 2.94 17.35 10.94
C ASP A 30 1.75 16.52 11.53
N PRO A 31 0.49 16.86 11.18
CA PRO A 31 -0.64 16.06 11.61
C PRO A 31 -0.48 14.57 11.30
N ALA A 32 0.18 14.19 10.21
CA ALA A 32 0.45 12.80 9.84
C ALA A 32 1.42 12.09 10.80
N GLU A 33 2.28 12.81 11.51
CA GLU A 33 3.14 12.27 12.58
C GLU A 33 2.38 12.01 13.90
N SER A 34 1.13 12.45 13.98
CA SER A 34 0.32 12.26 15.17
C SER A 34 -0.25 10.82 15.18
N PRO A 35 -0.37 10.18 16.35
CA PRO A 35 -1.02 8.88 16.43
C PRO A 35 -2.46 8.91 15.89
N ALA A 36 -2.87 7.82 15.26
CA ALA A 36 -4.24 7.64 14.82
C ALA A 36 -5.23 7.71 15.98
N ILE A 37 -6.34 8.40 15.78
CA ILE A 37 -7.40 8.52 16.80
C ILE A 37 -8.22 7.24 16.83
N ILE A 38 -8.43 6.66 18.01
CA ILE A 38 -9.36 5.55 18.18
C ILE A 38 -10.78 6.09 18.05
N ALA A 39 -11.49 5.64 17.00
CA ALA A 39 -12.80 6.12 16.63
C ALA A 39 -13.85 5.00 16.71
N PRO A 40 -15.03 5.23 17.34
CA PRO A 40 -16.05 4.20 17.49
C PRO A 40 -16.59 3.64 16.15
N LEU A 41 -16.44 4.40 15.07
CA LEU A 41 -16.92 4.04 13.74
C LEU A 41 -15.80 3.72 12.74
N ALA A 42 -14.56 3.48 13.21
CA ALA A 42 -13.42 3.18 12.35
C ALA A 42 -13.70 2.01 11.38
N ALA A 43 -14.43 0.98 11.81
CA ALA A 43 -14.81 -0.13 10.94
C ALA A 43 -15.82 0.24 9.83
N ARG A 44 -16.35 1.45 9.84
CA ARG A 44 -17.27 2.00 8.82
C ARG A 44 -16.68 3.18 8.05
N SER A 45 -15.46 3.58 8.36
CA SER A 45 -14.72 4.62 7.64
C SER A 45 -14.16 4.05 6.33
N LEU A 46 -13.57 4.90 5.50
CA LEU A 46 -12.92 4.43 4.28
C LEU A 46 -11.72 3.55 4.63
N LEU A 47 -11.80 2.28 4.28
CA LEU A 47 -10.69 1.33 4.40
C LEU A 47 -10.25 0.92 2.99
N LEU A 48 -8.93 0.91 2.77
CA LEU A 48 -8.36 0.77 1.44
C LEU A 48 -7.77 -0.62 1.20
N ASP A 49 -7.40 -1.33 2.28
CA ASP A 49 -6.91 -2.69 2.13
C ASP A 49 -7.35 -3.61 3.27
N VAL A 50 -7.33 -4.93 3.01
CA VAL A 50 -7.59 -6.00 3.96
C VAL A 50 -6.76 -7.24 3.60
N ALA A 51 -6.05 -7.79 4.58
CA ALA A 51 -5.16 -8.91 4.40
C ALA A 51 -5.25 -9.92 5.55
N TRP A 52 -4.84 -11.17 5.30
CA TRP A 52 -4.70 -12.19 6.32
C TRP A 52 -3.32 -12.14 6.97
N ALA A 53 -3.28 -12.01 8.30
CA ALA A 53 -2.12 -12.25 9.15
C ALA A 53 -2.30 -13.61 9.85
N GLY A 54 -1.89 -14.67 9.17
CA GLY A 54 -2.15 -16.04 9.66
C GLY A 54 -3.64 -16.37 9.78
N LYS A 55 -4.20 -16.29 10.98
CA LYS A 55 -5.63 -16.54 11.24
C LYS A 55 -6.44 -15.28 11.50
N ARG A 56 -5.78 -14.14 11.57
CA ARG A 56 -6.38 -12.83 11.83
C ARG A 56 -6.54 -12.07 10.53
N LEU A 57 -7.64 -11.36 10.35
CA LEU A 57 -7.77 -10.34 9.32
C LEU A 57 -7.30 -9.00 9.86
N VAL A 58 -6.58 -8.25 9.04
CA VAL A 58 -6.17 -6.87 9.31
C VAL A 58 -6.66 -5.99 8.17
N ALA A 59 -7.25 -4.84 8.48
CA ALA A 59 -7.69 -3.85 7.50
C ALA A 59 -7.07 -2.49 7.82
N ALA A 60 -6.71 -1.73 6.78
CA ALA A 60 -6.12 -0.41 6.89
C ALA A 60 -6.81 0.62 6.00
N GLY A 61 -6.70 1.91 6.33
CA GLY A 61 -7.30 2.96 5.50
C GLY A 61 -7.07 4.38 6.00
N GLU A 62 -8.08 5.22 5.83
CA GLU A 62 -7.98 6.64 6.12
C GLU A 62 -7.55 6.92 7.56
N ARG A 63 -6.86 8.08 7.78
CA ARG A 63 -6.47 8.59 9.09
C ARG A 63 -5.65 7.63 9.95
N GLY A 64 -4.88 6.74 9.30
CA GLY A 64 -4.06 5.74 9.99
C GLY A 64 -4.90 4.64 10.67
N HIS A 65 -6.17 4.48 10.32
CA HIS A 65 -6.98 3.42 10.89
C HIS A 65 -6.42 2.05 10.50
N ILE A 66 -6.07 1.26 11.49
CA ILE A 66 -5.83 -0.18 11.36
C ILE A 66 -6.78 -0.90 12.31
N LEU A 67 -7.44 -1.93 11.79
CA LEU A 67 -8.36 -2.77 12.54
C LEU A 67 -7.98 -4.23 12.35
N HIS A 68 -8.26 -5.05 13.36
CA HIS A 68 -8.12 -6.49 13.24
C HIS A 68 -9.43 -7.24 13.57
N SER A 69 -9.56 -8.44 13.03
CA SER A 69 -10.67 -9.36 13.30
C SER A 69 -10.14 -10.76 13.57
N GLU A 70 -10.57 -11.36 14.69
CA GLU A 70 -10.23 -12.73 15.08
C GLU A 70 -11.29 -13.75 14.63
N ASN A 71 -12.36 -13.30 14.00
CA ASN A 71 -13.53 -14.12 13.67
C ASN A 71 -13.97 -13.94 12.22
N ALA A 72 -13.00 -13.98 11.30
CA ALA A 72 -13.22 -13.92 9.86
C ALA A 72 -14.06 -12.70 9.40
N GLY A 73 -13.86 -11.55 10.03
CA GLY A 73 -14.51 -10.29 9.66
C GLY A 73 -15.92 -10.08 10.22
N LEU A 74 -16.36 -10.90 11.18
CA LEU A 74 -17.67 -10.72 11.85
C LEU A 74 -17.64 -9.53 12.83
N SER A 75 -16.51 -9.27 13.47
CA SER A 75 -16.31 -8.09 14.31
C SER A 75 -14.87 -7.59 14.19
N TRP A 76 -14.67 -6.30 14.44
CA TRP A 76 -13.41 -5.59 14.24
C TRP A 76 -13.06 -4.75 15.44
N THR A 77 -11.78 -4.72 15.78
CA THR A 77 -11.21 -3.89 16.85
C THR A 77 -10.15 -2.99 16.24
N GLN A 78 -10.23 -1.69 16.46
CA GLN A 78 -9.19 -0.75 16.05
C GLN A 78 -7.99 -0.84 16.98
N VAL A 79 -6.78 -0.79 16.41
CA VAL A 79 -5.52 -0.78 17.17
C VAL A 79 -4.91 0.62 17.18
N ALA A 80 -4.07 0.88 18.18
CA ALA A 80 -3.31 2.13 18.25
C ALA A 80 -2.18 2.10 17.19
N VAL A 81 -2.08 3.17 16.41
CA VAL A 81 -1.11 3.32 15.33
C VAL A 81 -0.37 4.65 15.52
N PRO A 82 0.98 4.68 15.37
CA PRO A 82 1.79 5.87 15.64
C PRO A 82 1.70 6.97 14.57
N ALA A 83 0.93 6.78 13.51
CA ALA A 83 0.74 7.74 12.43
C ALA A 83 -0.74 7.86 12.06
N SER A 84 -1.16 9.03 11.54
CA SER A 84 -2.52 9.30 11.07
C SER A 84 -2.62 9.56 9.56
N SER A 85 -1.54 9.28 8.79
CA SER A 85 -1.59 9.29 7.33
C SER A 85 -2.53 8.22 6.79
N ASN A 86 -3.11 8.45 5.61
CA ASN A 86 -3.92 7.42 4.96
C ASN A 86 -3.04 6.24 4.57
N LEU A 87 -3.46 5.05 4.96
CA LEU A 87 -2.78 3.79 4.63
C LEU A 87 -3.48 3.16 3.42
N THR A 88 -2.70 2.83 2.40
CA THR A 88 -3.18 2.38 1.08
C THR A 88 -3.14 0.87 0.92
N ALA A 89 -2.12 0.21 1.49
CA ALA A 89 -1.92 -1.22 1.32
C ALA A 89 -1.29 -1.89 2.54
N LEU A 90 -1.49 -3.21 2.63
CA LEU A 90 -0.99 -4.12 3.64
C LEU A 90 -0.32 -5.32 2.98
N CYS A 91 0.77 -5.81 3.53
CA CYS A 91 1.19 -7.17 3.27
C CYS A 91 1.62 -7.89 4.55
N PHE A 92 1.41 -9.21 4.58
CA PHE A 92 1.90 -10.08 5.63
C PHE A 92 2.73 -11.20 5.01
N ALA A 93 3.98 -11.30 5.42
CA ALA A 93 4.89 -12.36 4.98
C ALA A 93 4.55 -13.70 5.63
N ASP A 94 4.02 -13.62 6.85
CA ASP A 94 3.54 -14.75 7.66
C ASP A 94 2.48 -14.25 8.66
N GLY A 95 2.12 -15.08 9.65
CA GLY A 95 1.12 -14.71 10.66
C GLY A 95 1.55 -13.64 11.67
N MET A 96 2.81 -13.20 11.64
CA MET A 96 3.39 -12.28 12.63
C MET A 96 3.96 -11.01 11.99
N ASN A 97 4.66 -11.16 10.85
CA ASN A 97 5.45 -10.10 10.23
C ASN A 97 4.72 -9.49 9.05
N GLY A 98 4.56 -8.18 9.06
CA GLY A 98 3.88 -7.45 7.99
C GLY A 98 4.18 -5.96 7.98
N TRP A 99 3.77 -5.32 6.90
CA TRP A 99 3.92 -3.88 6.69
C TRP A 99 2.60 -3.27 6.21
N ALA A 100 2.40 -2.00 6.56
CA ALA A 100 1.36 -1.14 6.00
C ALA A 100 2.05 0.09 5.41
N VAL A 101 1.62 0.50 4.21
CA VAL A 101 2.18 1.66 3.52
C VAL A 101 1.09 2.68 3.22
N GLY A 102 1.50 3.94 2.93
CA GLY A 102 0.50 4.97 2.62
C GLY A 102 1.08 6.31 2.24
N HIS A 103 0.26 7.34 2.41
CA HIS A 103 0.60 8.72 2.08
C HIS A 103 1.76 9.23 2.92
N VAL A 104 2.46 10.25 2.40
CA VAL A 104 3.64 10.86 3.05
C VAL A 104 4.76 9.82 3.24
N GLU A 105 4.86 8.90 2.28
CA GLU A 105 5.81 7.78 2.31
C GLU A 105 5.80 7.02 3.65
N THR A 106 4.65 6.96 4.32
CA THR A 106 4.50 6.27 5.59
C THR A 106 4.66 4.77 5.39
N ILE A 107 5.54 4.16 6.17
CA ILE A 107 5.65 2.71 6.30
C ILE A 107 5.56 2.33 7.79
N LEU A 108 4.60 1.51 8.11
CA LEU A 108 4.43 0.91 9.43
C LEU A 108 4.84 -0.56 9.38
N ARG A 109 5.33 -1.07 10.49
CA ARG A 109 5.73 -2.47 10.64
C ARG A 109 5.05 -3.09 11.84
N THR A 110 4.62 -4.34 11.67
CA THR A 110 4.17 -5.22 12.77
C THR A 110 5.04 -6.48 12.86
N ARG A 111 5.15 -7.04 14.07
CA ARG A 111 5.82 -8.31 14.36
C ARG A 111 4.94 -9.24 15.21
N ASP A 112 3.69 -8.88 15.40
CA ASP A 112 2.71 -9.59 16.23
C ASP A 112 1.36 -9.82 15.51
N GLY A 113 1.41 -9.82 14.17
CA GLY A 113 0.23 -10.04 13.35
C GLY A 113 -0.77 -8.89 13.39
N GLY A 114 -0.27 -7.65 13.55
CA GLY A 114 -1.08 -6.45 13.51
C GLY A 114 -1.71 -6.05 14.84
N GLU A 115 -1.28 -6.62 15.98
CA GLU A 115 -1.70 -6.16 17.31
C GLU A 115 -1.07 -4.81 17.67
N SER A 116 0.18 -4.60 17.26
CA SER A 116 0.88 -3.33 17.41
C SER A 116 1.67 -2.97 16.15
N TRP A 117 1.96 -1.69 15.99
CA TRP A 117 2.62 -1.14 14.82
C TRP A 117 3.67 -0.12 15.23
N ASP A 118 4.86 -0.24 14.64
CA ASP A 118 5.96 0.71 14.73
C ASP A 118 6.06 1.54 13.46
N LEU A 119 6.38 2.84 13.58
CA LEU A 119 6.69 3.68 12.43
C LEU A 119 8.10 3.33 11.94
N ALA A 120 8.21 2.75 10.75
CA ALA A 120 9.47 2.33 10.15
C ALA A 120 10.04 3.36 9.17
N HIS A 121 9.17 4.14 8.50
CA HIS A 121 9.56 5.21 7.58
C HIS A 121 8.48 6.28 7.50
N PHE A 122 8.89 7.53 7.31
CA PHE A 122 8.02 8.69 7.12
C PHE A 122 8.81 9.85 6.53
N GLU A 123 8.34 10.46 5.42
CA GLU A 123 9.08 11.51 4.71
C GLU A 123 8.18 12.72 4.39
N PRO A 124 7.98 13.63 5.37
CA PRO A 124 7.12 14.79 5.19
C PRO A 124 7.68 15.84 4.25
N ALA A 125 9.01 15.84 3.99
CA ALA A 125 9.63 16.80 3.08
C ALA A 125 9.36 16.47 1.61
N ASN A 126 9.07 15.18 1.31
CA ASN A 126 8.72 14.71 -0.02
C ASN A 126 7.47 13.81 0.05
N PRO A 127 6.27 14.38 0.23
CA PRO A 127 5.08 13.65 0.64
C PRO A 127 4.43 12.84 -0.50
N GLN A 128 5.19 11.98 -1.17
CA GLN A 128 4.64 11.11 -2.20
C GLN A 128 3.86 9.95 -1.57
N PRO A 129 2.72 9.53 -2.14
CA PRO A 129 2.02 8.36 -1.64
C PRO A 129 2.71 7.06 -2.10
N LEU A 130 2.94 6.15 -1.17
CA LEU A 130 3.10 4.74 -1.47
C LEU A 130 1.71 4.16 -1.75
N LEU A 131 1.58 3.36 -2.79
CA LEU A 131 0.29 2.89 -3.29
C LEU A 131 0.07 1.41 -2.98
N ASP A 132 1.13 0.59 -3.05
CA ASP A 132 1.04 -0.84 -2.77
C ASP A 132 2.35 -1.40 -2.18
N VAL A 133 2.28 -2.59 -1.56
CA VAL A 133 3.41 -3.24 -0.92
C VAL A 133 3.35 -4.75 -1.07
N ALA A 134 4.47 -5.37 -1.43
CA ALA A 134 4.62 -6.82 -1.50
C ALA A 134 5.66 -7.33 -0.51
N CYS A 135 5.32 -8.42 0.18
CA CYS A 135 6.22 -9.16 1.06
C CYS A 135 6.84 -10.34 0.29
N ALA A 136 8.14 -10.34 0.03
CA ALA A 136 8.82 -11.52 -0.50
C ALA A 136 8.99 -12.60 0.58
N ASP A 137 9.39 -12.19 1.78
CA ASP A 137 9.45 -13.00 3.00
C ASP A 137 9.42 -12.07 4.24
N ALA A 138 9.66 -12.60 5.45
CA ALA A 138 9.66 -11.82 6.69
C ALA A 138 10.77 -10.75 6.77
N ASN A 139 11.78 -10.83 5.92
CA ASN A 139 12.91 -9.88 5.89
C ASN A 139 12.84 -8.94 4.67
N ARG A 140 12.26 -9.39 3.55
CA ARG A 140 12.29 -8.67 2.28
C ARG A 140 10.90 -8.19 1.88
N GLY A 141 10.79 -6.89 1.63
CA GLY A 141 9.58 -6.22 1.15
C GLY A 141 9.90 -5.13 0.15
N ILE A 142 8.92 -4.84 -0.71
CA ILE A 142 8.98 -3.79 -1.72
C ILE A 142 7.70 -2.98 -1.61
N ALA A 143 7.83 -1.66 -1.42
CA ALA A 143 6.74 -0.70 -1.49
C ALA A 143 6.90 0.13 -2.76
N VAL A 144 5.79 0.36 -3.46
CA VAL A 144 5.74 1.10 -4.73
C VAL A 144 4.73 2.23 -4.64
N GLY A 145 4.92 3.28 -5.43
CA GLY A 145 4.05 4.43 -5.30
C GLY A 145 4.04 5.39 -6.48
N ALA A 146 3.62 6.60 -6.18
CA ALA A 146 3.49 7.67 -7.17
C ALA A 146 4.86 8.04 -7.76
N TYR A 147 4.83 8.46 -9.02
CA TYR A 147 6.00 8.96 -9.74
C TYR A 147 7.20 8.01 -9.74
N GLY A 148 6.93 6.70 -9.79
CA GLY A 148 7.98 5.67 -9.85
C GLY A 148 8.73 5.44 -8.54
N VAL A 149 8.23 5.92 -7.41
CA VAL A 149 8.85 5.68 -6.10
C VAL A 149 8.84 4.20 -5.76
N VAL A 150 10.02 3.69 -5.40
CA VAL A 150 10.22 2.31 -4.93
C VAL A 150 11.08 2.32 -3.67
N TYR A 151 10.58 1.69 -2.62
CA TYR A 151 11.32 1.41 -1.39
C TYR A 151 11.51 -0.09 -1.22
N VAL A 152 12.68 -0.48 -0.75
CA VAL A 152 13.00 -1.89 -0.45
C VAL A 152 13.52 -2.04 0.97
N THR A 153 13.21 -3.18 1.57
CA THR A 153 13.84 -3.64 2.82
C THR A 153 14.37 -5.05 2.67
N THR A 154 15.47 -5.35 3.38
CA THR A 154 16.09 -6.69 3.45
C THR A 154 16.34 -7.14 4.89
N ASP A 155 15.88 -6.37 5.88
CA ASP A 155 16.13 -6.57 7.30
C ASP A 155 14.84 -6.61 8.14
N GLY A 156 13.73 -6.99 7.52
CA GLY A 156 12.42 -7.07 8.17
C GLY A 156 11.80 -5.70 8.44
N GLY A 157 12.11 -4.71 7.61
CA GLY A 157 11.57 -3.36 7.73
C GLY A 157 12.20 -2.55 8.86
N ALA A 158 13.42 -2.89 9.32
CA ALA A 158 14.16 -2.03 10.24
C ALA A 158 14.67 -0.79 9.51
N VAL A 159 15.06 -0.96 8.24
CA VAL A 159 15.43 0.11 7.33
C VAL A 159 14.72 -0.09 6.00
N TRP A 160 14.17 0.98 5.46
CA TRP A 160 13.67 1.06 4.09
C TRP A 160 14.54 2.03 3.30
N SER A 161 14.99 1.59 2.14
CA SER A 161 15.85 2.39 1.25
C SER A 161 15.13 2.64 -0.06
N GLN A 162 15.05 3.90 -0.47
CA GLN A 162 14.58 4.24 -1.81
C GLN A 162 15.60 3.75 -2.83
N VAL A 163 15.12 3.10 -3.89
CA VAL A 163 15.95 2.62 -4.98
C VAL A 163 15.43 3.16 -6.31
N PRO A 164 16.30 3.41 -7.31
CA PRO A 164 15.87 3.77 -8.64
C PRO A 164 15.03 2.65 -9.26
N PHE A 165 13.94 3.01 -9.94
CA PHE A 165 13.15 2.08 -10.74
C PHE A 165 13.58 2.18 -12.20
N GLU A 166 14.49 1.31 -12.63
CA GLU A 166 15.09 1.31 -13.96
C GLU A 166 14.80 -0.03 -14.67
N PRO A 167 13.56 -0.24 -15.15
CA PRO A 167 13.23 -1.50 -15.81
C PRO A 167 13.93 -1.64 -17.17
N GLU A 168 14.34 -2.86 -17.50
CA GLU A 168 14.78 -3.18 -18.85
C GLU A 168 13.62 -2.94 -19.83
N PRO A 169 13.80 -2.07 -20.86
CA PRO A 169 12.75 -1.74 -21.80
C PRO A 169 12.43 -2.90 -22.74
N LEU A 170 11.26 -2.83 -23.36
CA LEU A 170 10.87 -3.79 -24.40
C LEU A 170 11.92 -3.85 -25.52
N PRO A 171 12.22 -5.04 -26.07
CA PRO A 171 13.09 -5.17 -27.23
C PRO A 171 12.59 -4.31 -28.41
N GLY A 172 13.44 -3.43 -28.91
CA GLY A 172 13.12 -2.52 -30.01
C GLY A 172 12.40 -1.22 -29.61
N ALA A 173 12.16 -0.98 -28.32
CA ALA A 173 11.82 0.35 -27.84
C ALA A 173 12.97 1.29 -28.16
N ALA A 174 12.70 2.40 -28.84
CA ALA A 174 13.71 3.40 -29.10
C ALA A 174 14.24 3.90 -27.75
N LYS A 175 15.56 3.81 -27.55
CA LYS A 175 16.18 4.59 -26.48
C LYS A 175 15.82 6.04 -26.79
N VAL A 176 15.22 6.75 -25.86
CA VAL A 176 15.12 8.19 -25.94
C VAL A 176 16.58 8.66 -26.03
N ASP A 177 17.01 9.09 -27.23
CA ASP A 177 18.37 9.53 -27.46
C ASP A 177 18.65 10.67 -26.48
N GLU A 178 19.68 10.50 -25.65
CA GLU A 178 20.29 11.56 -24.83
C GLU A 178 20.93 12.65 -25.69
N ALA A 179 20.62 12.71 -26.98
CA ALA A 179 21.13 13.67 -27.95
C ALA A 179 20.07 14.69 -28.35
N ALA A 180 19.60 15.47 -27.38
CA ALA A 180 19.06 16.79 -27.63
C ALA A 180 19.93 17.78 -26.86
N ASP A 181 20.97 18.18 -27.54
CA ASP A 181 21.88 19.27 -27.18
C ASP A 181 21.10 20.56 -26.87
N ASP A 182 21.53 21.24 -25.81
CA ASP A 182 21.34 22.67 -25.54
C ASP A 182 19.90 23.22 -25.40
N MET A 183 19.19 22.79 -24.36
CA MET A 183 18.31 23.69 -23.63
C MET A 183 18.45 23.43 -22.13
N GLU A 184 18.87 24.42 -21.37
CA GLU A 184 18.82 24.44 -19.92
C GLU A 184 17.39 24.13 -19.45
N ALA A 185 17.15 22.90 -19.09
CA ALA A 185 16.03 22.49 -18.28
C ALA A 185 16.57 21.44 -17.29
N ASP A 186 16.79 21.88 -16.05
CA ASP A 186 16.76 21.04 -14.87
C ASP A 186 15.34 20.41 -14.77
N VAL A 187 15.00 19.55 -15.71
CA VAL A 187 13.85 18.66 -15.58
C VAL A 187 14.46 17.29 -15.39
N ASP A 188 14.65 16.93 -14.14
CA ASP A 188 14.69 15.54 -13.74
C ASP A 188 13.41 14.89 -14.31
N LEU A 189 13.51 14.26 -15.48
CA LEU A 189 12.45 13.44 -16.07
C LEU A 189 12.37 12.15 -15.27
N GLY A 190 12.17 12.26 -13.94
CA GLY A 190 11.74 11.18 -13.09
C GLY A 190 10.52 10.52 -13.70
N PHE A 191 10.33 9.26 -13.46
CA PHE A 191 9.20 8.48 -13.98
C PHE A 191 7.90 9.26 -13.84
N GLU A 192 7.24 9.58 -14.96
CA GLU A 192 6.02 10.38 -14.98
C GLU A 192 4.76 9.56 -14.66
N PHE A 193 4.88 8.26 -14.35
CA PHE A 193 3.74 7.37 -14.11
C PHE A 193 3.75 6.75 -12.71
N HIS A 194 2.57 6.45 -12.20
CA HIS A 194 2.38 5.81 -10.91
C HIS A 194 2.52 4.29 -11.04
N LEU A 195 3.22 3.68 -10.07
CA LEU A 195 3.28 2.25 -9.86
C LEU A 195 2.10 1.87 -8.95
N ASN A 196 0.99 1.39 -9.54
CA ASN A 196 -0.29 1.30 -8.84
C ASN A 196 -0.47 0.03 -8.01
N ALA A 197 0.09 -1.09 -8.49
CA ALA A 197 -0.12 -2.39 -7.85
C ALA A 197 1.09 -3.30 -8.02
N ILE A 198 1.43 -4.04 -6.99
CA ILE A 198 2.48 -5.06 -7.01
C ILE A 198 1.94 -6.38 -6.46
N THR A 199 2.22 -7.49 -7.13
CA THR A 199 1.83 -8.81 -6.67
C THR A 199 2.98 -9.80 -6.74
N ARG A 200 2.96 -10.74 -5.82
CA ARG A 200 3.90 -11.85 -5.80
C ARG A 200 3.35 -13.03 -6.60
N GLY A 201 4.18 -13.58 -7.47
CA GLY A 201 3.93 -14.81 -8.21
C GLY A 201 4.63 -16.04 -7.61
N PRO A 202 5.00 -17.03 -8.42
CA PRO A 202 5.87 -18.13 -8.01
C PRO A 202 7.17 -17.62 -7.38
N PRO A 203 7.92 -18.45 -6.63
CA PRO A 203 9.14 -18.04 -5.96
C PRO A 203 10.11 -17.26 -6.88
N GLY A 204 10.57 -16.10 -6.41
CA GLY A 204 11.40 -15.16 -7.16
C GLY A 204 10.66 -14.23 -8.11
N ARG A 205 9.40 -14.52 -8.46
CA ARG A 205 8.65 -13.72 -9.44
C ARG A 205 7.74 -12.70 -8.79
N MET A 206 7.75 -11.50 -9.35
CA MET A 206 6.82 -10.42 -9.03
C MET A 206 6.29 -9.76 -10.30
N TYR A 207 5.11 -9.18 -10.20
CA TYR A 207 4.50 -8.39 -11.27
C TYR A 207 4.07 -7.04 -10.73
N LEU A 208 4.12 -6.02 -11.59
CA LEU A 208 3.75 -4.67 -11.27
C LEU A 208 2.86 -4.11 -12.38
N GLY A 209 1.76 -3.49 -11.99
CA GLY A 209 0.85 -2.76 -12.85
C GLY A 209 0.95 -1.26 -12.59
N ALA A 210 0.97 -0.48 -13.67
CA ALA A 210 1.20 0.95 -13.60
C ALA A 210 0.26 1.73 -14.53
N GLU A 211 0.41 3.04 -14.51
CA GLU A 211 -0.27 3.95 -15.44
C GLU A 211 0.22 3.79 -16.87
N ALA A 212 -0.50 4.42 -17.79
CA ALA A 212 -0.18 4.44 -19.22
C ALA A 212 0.03 3.03 -19.84
N GLY A 213 -0.72 2.05 -19.34
CA GLY A 213 -0.69 0.69 -19.86
C GLY A 213 0.57 -0.10 -19.49
N ARG A 214 1.39 0.37 -18.57
CA ARG A 214 2.67 -0.29 -18.30
C ARG A 214 2.52 -1.46 -17.35
N LEU A 215 3.21 -2.53 -17.67
CA LEU A 215 3.31 -3.76 -16.89
C LEU A 215 4.77 -4.16 -16.78
N PHE A 216 5.16 -4.66 -15.62
CA PHE A 216 6.54 -5.08 -15.39
C PHE A 216 6.58 -6.44 -14.68
N ARG A 217 7.71 -7.13 -14.85
CA ARG A 217 7.98 -8.40 -14.19
C ARG A 217 9.41 -8.42 -13.67
N SER A 218 9.56 -8.97 -12.48
CA SER A 218 10.83 -9.39 -11.90
C SER A 218 10.83 -10.91 -11.76
N ASP A 219 12.01 -11.54 -11.89
CA ASP A 219 12.24 -12.97 -11.66
C ASP A 219 13.23 -13.22 -10.52
N ASP A 220 13.59 -12.17 -9.74
CA ASP A 220 14.58 -12.21 -8.65
C ASP A 220 14.10 -11.44 -7.40
N ASP A 221 12.80 -11.59 -7.05
CA ASP A 221 12.15 -10.93 -5.90
C ASP A 221 12.27 -9.40 -5.93
N GLY A 222 12.22 -8.79 -7.14
CA GLY A 222 12.21 -7.35 -7.34
C GLY A 222 13.58 -6.70 -7.46
N GLY A 223 14.66 -7.47 -7.55
CA GLY A 223 16.01 -6.95 -7.73
C GLY A 223 16.21 -6.31 -9.11
N HIS A 224 15.66 -6.93 -10.15
CA HIS A 224 15.66 -6.40 -11.51
C HIS A 224 14.26 -6.49 -12.10
N TRP A 225 13.88 -5.46 -12.84
CA TRP A 225 12.57 -5.37 -13.49
C TRP A 225 12.74 -5.30 -15.00
N ARG A 226 11.84 -5.93 -15.74
CA ARG A 226 11.70 -5.77 -17.18
C ARG A 226 10.30 -5.37 -17.54
N GLU A 227 10.15 -4.53 -18.54
CA GLU A 227 8.85 -4.17 -19.09
C GLU A 227 8.25 -5.34 -19.86
N LEU A 228 6.93 -5.50 -19.77
CA LEU A 228 6.16 -6.50 -20.47
C LEU A 228 5.37 -5.85 -21.63
N PRO A 229 5.11 -6.58 -22.73
CA PRO A 229 4.16 -6.13 -23.74
C PRO A 229 2.80 -5.87 -23.11
N SER A 230 2.21 -4.73 -23.43
CA SER A 230 0.91 -4.35 -22.89
C SER A 230 -0.21 -4.54 -23.93
N PRO A 231 -1.37 -5.07 -23.55
CA PRO A 231 -2.54 -5.17 -24.41
C PRO A 231 -3.41 -3.91 -24.41
N TYR A 232 -3.05 -2.86 -23.64
CA TYR A 232 -3.91 -1.72 -23.35
C TYR A 232 -3.10 -0.48 -22.97
N ASP A 233 -3.55 0.71 -23.38
CA ASP A 233 -2.84 1.98 -23.14
C ASP A 233 -3.31 2.71 -21.88
N GLY A 234 -4.33 2.22 -21.19
CA GLY A 234 -4.84 2.81 -19.95
C GLY A 234 -4.25 2.19 -18.70
N SER A 235 -4.45 2.84 -17.56
CA SER A 235 -3.85 2.44 -16.28
C SER A 235 -4.37 1.09 -15.78
N PHE A 236 -3.43 0.26 -15.35
CA PHE A 236 -3.70 -0.92 -14.53
C PHE A 236 -3.70 -0.53 -13.06
N HIS A 237 -4.73 -0.96 -12.33
CA HIS A 237 -4.88 -0.72 -10.90
C HIS A 237 -4.72 -2.00 -10.08
N GLY A 238 -4.72 -3.15 -10.74
CA GLY A 238 -4.48 -4.42 -10.08
C GLY A 238 -3.76 -5.39 -11.01
N VAL A 239 -2.88 -6.16 -10.41
CA VAL A 239 -2.25 -7.34 -10.98
C VAL A 239 -2.42 -8.49 -10.01
N LEU A 240 -2.71 -9.69 -10.51
CA LEU A 240 -2.92 -10.87 -9.67
C LEU A 240 -2.26 -12.08 -10.31
N ALA A 241 -1.20 -12.57 -9.69
CA ALA A 241 -0.57 -13.81 -10.09
C ALA A 241 -1.41 -15.00 -9.61
N LEU A 242 -1.66 -15.94 -10.52
CA LEU A 242 -2.33 -17.20 -10.25
C LEU A 242 -1.31 -18.34 -10.17
N GLU A 243 -1.71 -19.56 -10.51
CA GLU A 243 -0.81 -20.69 -10.49
C GLU A 243 0.04 -20.77 -11.75
N GLY A 244 1.31 -21.16 -11.61
CA GLY A 244 2.26 -21.25 -12.73
C GLY A 244 2.59 -19.88 -13.31
N ASP A 245 2.48 -19.76 -14.63
CA ASP A 245 2.77 -18.54 -15.38
C ASP A 245 1.51 -17.70 -15.66
N VAL A 246 0.39 -18.00 -15.00
CA VAL A 246 -0.86 -17.27 -15.22
C VAL A 246 -0.87 -16.00 -14.40
N VAL A 247 -1.19 -14.87 -15.05
CA VAL A 247 -1.35 -13.56 -14.41
C VAL A 247 -2.53 -12.81 -15.02
N LEU A 248 -3.27 -12.11 -14.16
CA LEU A 248 -4.33 -11.17 -14.54
C LEU A 248 -3.82 -9.75 -14.34
N ALA A 249 -4.18 -8.85 -15.26
CA ALA A 249 -4.00 -7.41 -15.13
C ALA A 249 -5.35 -6.74 -15.40
N PHE A 250 -5.76 -5.82 -14.53
CA PHE A 250 -7.06 -5.18 -14.61
C PHE A 250 -7.00 -3.72 -14.13
N GLY A 251 -7.99 -2.92 -14.50
CA GLY A 251 -7.98 -1.51 -14.12
C GLY A 251 -9.12 -0.68 -14.71
N LEU A 252 -8.76 0.45 -15.30
CA LEU A 252 -9.70 1.44 -15.81
C LEU A 252 -10.67 0.86 -16.83
N ARG A 253 -11.90 1.40 -16.82
CA ARG A 253 -12.97 1.08 -17.78
C ARG A 253 -13.38 -0.38 -17.81
N GLY A 254 -13.16 -1.12 -16.70
CA GLY A 254 -13.51 -2.53 -16.59
C GLY A 254 -12.64 -3.45 -17.43
N ASN A 255 -11.50 -2.97 -17.91
CA ASN A 255 -10.56 -3.81 -18.66
C ASN A 255 -9.93 -4.86 -17.75
N LEU A 256 -9.90 -6.10 -18.24
CA LEU A 256 -9.27 -7.23 -17.61
C LEU A 256 -8.59 -8.07 -18.69
N PHE A 257 -7.35 -8.41 -18.45
CA PHE A 257 -6.54 -9.21 -19.38
C PHE A 257 -5.93 -10.39 -18.61
N ARG A 258 -5.76 -11.49 -19.32
CA ARG A 258 -5.17 -12.72 -18.80
C ARG A 258 -4.01 -13.17 -19.67
N SER A 259 -2.89 -13.47 -19.04
CA SER A 259 -1.72 -14.11 -19.66
C SER A 259 -1.58 -15.54 -19.13
N GLU A 260 -1.10 -16.46 -19.99
CA GLU A 260 -0.74 -17.84 -19.63
C GLU A 260 0.77 -18.10 -19.72
N ASP A 261 1.56 -17.08 -20.08
CA ASP A 261 2.99 -17.16 -20.38
C ASP A 261 3.82 -16.11 -19.60
N GLY A 262 3.35 -15.75 -18.41
CA GLY A 262 4.06 -14.84 -17.51
C GLY A 262 4.10 -13.40 -18.02
N GLY A 263 3.07 -12.96 -18.75
CA GLY A 263 2.92 -11.60 -19.22
C GLY A 263 3.52 -11.33 -20.60
N THR A 264 3.93 -12.38 -21.35
CA THR A 264 4.47 -12.21 -22.70
C THR A 264 3.37 -11.94 -23.73
N THR A 265 2.23 -12.65 -23.58
CA THR A 265 1.02 -12.41 -24.41
C THR A 265 -0.21 -12.31 -23.52
N TRP A 266 -1.21 -11.56 -23.98
CA TRP A 266 -2.41 -11.25 -23.24
C TRP A 266 -3.68 -11.50 -24.03
N THR A 267 -4.69 -12.03 -23.37
CA THR A 267 -6.04 -12.20 -23.89
C THR A 267 -6.98 -11.30 -23.12
N ALA A 268 -7.75 -10.45 -23.81
CA ALA A 268 -8.79 -9.64 -23.18
C ALA A 268 -9.96 -10.52 -22.74
N ILE A 269 -10.40 -10.33 -21.50
CA ILE A 269 -11.51 -11.05 -20.89
C ILE A 269 -12.72 -10.12 -20.75
N PRO A 270 -13.88 -10.43 -21.37
CA PRO A 270 -15.09 -9.63 -21.22
C PRO A 270 -15.56 -9.59 -19.77
N THR A 271 -15.76 -8.41 -19.20
CA THR A 271 -16.20 -8.21 -17.81
C THR A 271 -17.66 -7.79 -17.70
N GLY A 272 -18.25 -7.27 -18.78
CA GLY A 272 -19.63 -6.75 -18.77
C GLY A 272 -19.81 -5.43 -18.01
N THR A 273 -18.72 -4.77 -17.58
CA THR A 273 -18.75 -3.51 -16.84
C THR A 273 -17.73 -2.51 -17.38
N THR A 274 -17.95 -1.23 -17.08
CA THR A 274 -16.97 -0.15 -17.31
C THR A 274 -16.49 0.46 -15.97
N ALA A 275 -16.83 -0.14 -14.85
CA ALA A 275 -16.33 0.28 -13.55
C ALA A 275 -14.82 0.06 -13.46
N LEU A 276 -14.12 0.89 -12.69
CA LEU A 276 -12.74 0.63 -12.33
C LEU A 276 -12.66 -0.69 -11.56
N LEU A 277 -11.74 -1.56 -11.96
CA LEU A 277 -11.38 -2.79 -11.25
C LEU A 277 -10.09 -2.54 -10.46
N ASP A 278 -10.15 -2.72 -9.15
CA ASP A 278 -9.09 -2.29 -8.23
C ASP A 278 -8.57 -3.42 -7.32
N ALA A 279 -9.44 -4.36 -6.96
CA ALA A 279 -9.14 -5.44 -6.05
C ALA A 279 -9.19 -6.80 -6.72
N GLY A 280 -8.31 -7.71 -6.33
CA GLY A 280 -8.33 -9.08 -6.81
C GLY A 280 -7.81 -10.07 -5.77
N ALA A 281 -8.43 -11.25 -5.69
CA ALA A 281 -7.97 -12.33 -4.82
C ALA A 281 -8.23 -13.72 -5.41
N ARG A 282 -7.35 -14.67 -5.09
CA ARG A 282 -7.62 -16.09 -5.31
C ARG A 282 -8.58 -16.59 -4.24
N LEU A 283 -9.58 -17.32 -4.65
CA LEU A 283 -10.53 -18.00 -3.74
C LEU A 283 -10.13 -19.45 -3.47
N ASP A 284 -9.66 -20.11 -4.53
CA ASP A 284 -9.11 -21.47 -4.53
C ASP A 284 -8.19 -21.65 -5.78
N GLU A 285 -7.83 -22.87 -6.11
CA GLU A 285 -6.95 -23.19 -7.26
C GLU A 285 -7.49 -22.68 -8.59
N ASN A 286 -8.83 -22.72 -8.79
CA ASN A 286 -9.48 -22.36 -10.05
C ASN A 286 -10.39 -21.13 -9.94
N SER A 287 -10.66 -20.66 -8.72
CA SER A 287 -11.61 -19.57 -8.51
C SER A 287 -10.89 -18.28 -8.14
N VAL A 288 -11.33 -17.19 -8.77
CA VAL A 288 -10.77 -15.84 -8.62
C VAL A 288 -11.91 -14.86 -8.44
N VAL A 289 -11.72 -13.87 -7.61
CA VAL A 289 -12.59 -12.69 -7.51
C VAL A 289 -11.81 -11.44 -7.93
N VAL A 290 -12.46 -10.56 -8.71
CA VAL A 290 -12.01 -9.21 -9.00
C VAL A 290 -13.15 -8.27 -8.63
N ALA A 291 -12.86 -7.16 -7.98
CA ALA A 291 -13.87 -6.21 -7.53
C ALA A 291 -13.41 -4.77 -7.79
N GLY A 292 -14.33 -3.82 -7.63
CA GLY A 292 -13.98 -2.44 -7.89
C GLY A 292 -15.08 -1.42 -7.56
N THR A 293 -15.03 -0.29 -8.25
CA THR A 293 -16.00 0.80 -8.04
C THR A 293 -17.42 0.36 -8.39
N ALA A 294 -18.40 1.17 -7.94
CA ALA A 294 -19.82 0.90 -8.12
C ALA A 294 -20.29 -0.47 -7.58
N GLY A 295 -19.58 -1.05 -6.61
CA GLY A 295 -19.94 -2.34 -5.98
C GLY A 295 -19.84 -3.54 -6.93
N VAL A 296 -19.01 -3.46 -7.96
CA VAL A 296 -18.81 -4.55 -8.93
C VAL A 296 -18.02 -5.69 -8.30
N ILE A 297 -18.48 -6.92 -8.51
CA ILE A 297 -17.80 -8.15 -8.16
C ILE A 297 -17.87 -9.09 -9.37
N LEU A 298 -16.72 -9.50 -9.84
CA LEU A 298 -16.50 -10.47 -10.91
C LEU A 298 -15.97 -11.76 -10.30
N VAL A 299 -16.59 -12.88 -10.54
CA VAL A 299 -16.14 -14.19 -10.06
C VAL A 299 -15.85 -15.12 -11.23
N SER A 300 -14.64 -15.63 -11.27
CA SER A 300 -14.24 -16.71 -12.17
C SER A 300 -14.19 -18.02 -11.40
N ARG A 301 -14.52 -19.14 -12.09
CA ARG A 301 -14.39 -20.52 -11.58
C ARG A 301 -13.56 -21.41 -12.53
N ASP A 302 -12.88 -20.78 -13.48
CA ASP A 302 -12.12 -21.42 -14.54
C ASP A 302 -10.69 -20.88 -14.71
N GLY A 303 -10.13 -20.38 -13.60
CA GLY A 303 -8.78 -19.82 -13.58
C GLY A 303 -8.66 -18.47 -14.27
N GLY A 304 -9.71 -17.64 -14.24
CA GLY A 304 -9.71 -16.30 -14.82
C GLY A 304 -9.97 -16.28 -16.33
N ARG A 305 -10.47 -17.36 -16.93
CA ARG A 305 -10.80 -17.40 -18.38
C ARG A 305 -12.14 -16.75 -18.70
N SER A 306 -13.07 -16.82 -17.76
CA SER A 306 -14.35 -16.12 -17.83
C SER A 306 -14.79 -15.63 -16.47
N PHE A 307 -15.63 -14.61 -16.43
CA PHE A 307 -16.13 -14.01 -15.20
C PHE A 307 -17.64 -13.81 -15.25
N GLU A 308 -18.28 -14.08 -14.13
CA GLU A 308 -19.67 -13.76 -13.86
C GLU A 308 -19.74 -12.44 -13.10
N LEU A 309 -20.46 -11.46 -13.64
CA LEU A 309 -20.65 -10.13 -13.05
C LEU A 309 -21.80 -10.13 -12.06
N THR A 310 -21.55 -9.63 -10.87
CA THR A 310 -22.55 -9.25 -9.88
C THR A 310 -22.28 -7.82 -9.42
N GLN A 311 -23.33 -7.06 -9.19
CA GLN A 311 -23.22 -5.71 -8.65
C GLN A 311 -23.97 -5.62 -7.33
N GLN A 312 -23.34 -5.03 -6.31
CA GLN A 312 -23.97 -4.79 -5.01
C GLN A 312 -25.03 -3.69 -5.12
N ASP A 313 -26.15 -3.84 -4.41
CA ASP A 313 -27.28 -2.88 -4.44
C ASP A 313 -26.87 -1.49 -3.95
N ASP A 314 -25.98 -1.43 -2.96
CA ASP A 314 -25.49 -0.18 -2.37
C ASP A 314 -24.47 0.55 -3.23
N ARG A 315 -23.94 -0.10 -4.27
CA ARG A 315 -22.95 0.42 -5.22
C ARG A 315 -21.70 1.05 -4.61
N ARG A 316 -21.37 0.71 -3.37
CA ARG A 316 -20.16 1.22 -2.71
C ARG A 316 -18.92 0.61 -3.34
N ALA A 317 -17.90 1.45 -3.54
CA ALA A 317 -16.63 1.00 -4.06
C ALA A 317 -15.98 -0.03 -3.13
N ILE A 318 -15.36 -1.03 -3.75
CA ILE A 318 -14.57 -2.08 -3.10
C ILE A 318 -13.12 -1.85 -3.50
N ALA A 319 -12.27 -1.52 -2.53
CA ALA A 319 -10.84 -1.27 -2.73
C ALA A 319 -9.99 -2.52 -2.49
N ALA A 320 -10.47 -3.43 -1.63
CA ALA A 320 -9.78 -4.70 -1.38
C ALA A 320 -10.78 -5.83 -1.09
N VAL A 321 -10.39 -7.06 -1.40
CA VAL A 321 -11.20 -8.26 -1.20
C VAL A 321 -10.33 -9.45 -0.81
N VAL A 322 -10.77 -10.22 0.18
CA VAL A 322 -10.16 -11.50 0.54
C VAL A 322 -11.25 -12.56 0.82
N PRO A 323 -10.98 -13.86 0.59
CA PRO A 323 -11.88 -14.91 1.05
C PRO A 323 -11.89 -14.98 2.58
N SER A 324 -13.08 -15.18 3.17
CA SER A 324 -13.22 -15.31 4.63
C SER A 324 -12.87 -16.69 5.18
N GLY A 325 -12.66 -17.68 4.30
CA GLY A 325 -12.38 -19.06 4.68
C GLY A 325 -13.63 -19.94 4.90
N ASP A 326 -14.81 -19.35 5.08
CA ASP A 326 -16.09 -20.03 5.27
C ASP A 326 -17.07 -19.88 4.07
N GLY A 327 -16.55 -19.43 2.93
CA GLY A 327 -17.30 -19.28 1.69
C GLY A 327 -17.95 -17.92 1.49
N ALA A 328 -17.64 -16.94 2.33
CA ALA A 328 -17.96 -15.54 2.10
C ALA A 328 -16.72 -14.75 1.64
N LEU A 329 -16.91 -13.49 1.27
CA LEU A 329 -15.88 -12.51 1.02
C LEU A 329 -15.83 -11.50 2.16
N VAL A 330 -14.64 -11.05 2.53
CA VAL A 330 -14.44 -9.84 3.32
C VAL A 330 -13.91 -8.78 2.38
N VAL A 331 -14.58 -7.63 2.35
CA VAL A 331 -14.23 -6.49 1.50
C VAL A 331 -13.92 -5.27 2.35
N ALA A 332 -12.96 -4.46 1.93
CA ALA A 332 -12.71 -3.11 2.41
C ALA A 332 -13.05 -2.11 1.30
N GLY A 333 -13.49 -0.90 1.68
CA GLY A 333 -13.84 0.14 0.71
C GLY A 333 -14.69 1.24 1.32
N GLU A 334 -15.52 1.88 0.51
CA GLU A 334 -16.53 2.82 0.96
C GLU A 334 -17.51 2.15 1.93
N GLY A 335 -17.62 2.71 3.14
CA GLY A 335 -18.46 2.16 4.21
C GLY A 335 -17.76 1.09 5.04
N GLY A 336 -16.42 1.01 4.95
CA GLY A 336 -15.56 0.20 5.81
C GLY A 336 -15.46 -1.26 5.40
N VAL A 337 -15.18 -2.09 6.39
CA VAL A 337 -15.10 -3.55 6.22
C VAL A 337 -16.48 -4.19 6.27
N ARG A 338 -16.74 -5.09 5.32
CA ARG A 338 -18.03 -5.79 5.19
C ARG A 338 -17.82 -7.25 4.81
N ARG A 339 -18.74 -8.11 5.25
CA ARG A 339 -18.83 -9.48 4.74
C ARG A 339 -19.91 -9.56 3.69
N LEU A 340 -19.59 -10.17 2.57
CA LEU A 340 -20.49 -10.37 1.44
C LEU A 340 -20.61 -11.87 1.13
N ALA A 341 -21.79 -12.31 0.70
CA ALA A 341 -21.92 -13.66 0.14
C ALA A 341 -21.09 -13.77 -1.14
N LEU A 342 -20.39 -14.88 -1.32
CA LEU A 342 -19.77 -15.18 -2.60
C LEU A 342 -20.89 -15.40 -3.63
N PRO A 343 -20.91 -14.69 -4.77
CA PRO A 343 -21.91 -14.87 -5.81
C PRO A 343 -22.07 -16.35 -6.21
N GLY A 344 -23.33 -16.84 -6.25
CA GLY A 344 -23.65 -18.24 -6.52
C GLY A 344 -23.57 -19.18 -5.30
N LYS A 345 -23.21 -18.68 -4.11
CA LYS A 345 -23.34 -19.39 -2.83
C LYS A 345 -24.13 -18.48 -1.87
N GLY A 346 -25.13 -19.03 -1.16
CA GLY A 346 -25.76 -18.32 -0.05
C GLY A 346 -24.76 -18.00 1.06
N LEU A 347 -25.02 -16.96 1.88
CA LEU A 347 -24.28 -16.78 3.12
C LEU A 347 -24.48 -18.01 4.01
N PRO A 348 -23.41 -18.54 4.63
CA PRO A 348 -23.51 -19.65 5.58
C PRO A 348 -24.30 -19.28 6.83
#